data_317cc7d5a8ebd7de6b4b8a115f1bad72
#
_entry.id   317cc7d5a8ebd7de6b4b8a115f1bad72
#
_cell.length_a   1.000
_cell.length_b   1.000
_cell.length_c   1.000
_cell.angle_alpha   90.00
_cell.angle_beta   90.00
_cell.angle_gamma   90.00
#
_symmetry.space_group_name_H-M   'P 1'
#
loop_
_entity.id
_entity.type
_entity.pdbx_description
1 polymer ?
#
loop_
_entity_poly.entity_id
_entity_poly.type
_entity_poly.pdbx_seq_one_letter_code
_entity_poly.pdbx_strand_id
1 'polypeptide(L)'
;HDGPPYANGEIHAGHALNKIVKDIIIRSKNLEGYYVPYTPGWDTHGLPIENCVTKSGVDRRTTPPAEFRKKCREYALTQVDRQRGQMLRLGVLGDYHHPYLTLNRDYEVNQVKVFAKMAMDGLIYKGLKPVNWSWSSESALAEAEIEYHDVTATTIYFRFPVVEGNEFVKDGDAFLVWTTTGWTIPSNQGLCLNPRFVYGLYKTDKGNFVMLKDL
;
A
#
# COMPACT_ATOMS: atom_id res chain seq x y z
N HIS A 1 6.52 -13.27 -20.20
CA HIS A 1 5.54 -12.40 -19.54
C HIS A 1 6.22 -11.49 -18.53
N ASP A 2 5.73 -10.29 -18.34
CA ASP A 2 6.17 -9.34 -17.32
C ASP A 2 4.95 -8.72 -16.62
N GLY A 3 5.18 -8.02 -15.50
CA GLY A 3 4.16 -7.22 -14.89
C GLY A 3 3.70 -6.11 -15.83
N PRO A 4 2.39 -5.92 -16.02
CA PRO A 4 1.89 -4.86 -16.88
C PRO A 4 2.17 -3.48 -16.26
N PRO A 5 2.59 -2.49 -17.07
CA PRO A 5 2.71 -1.13 -16.59
C PRO A 5 1.34 -0.56 -16.21
N TYR A 6 1.32 0.38 -15.26
CA TYR A 6 0.13 1.17 -14.99
C TYR A 6 -0.21 2.08 -16.17
N ALA A 7 -1.48 2.14 -16.52
CA ALA A 7 -2.00 3.06 -17.51
C ALA A 7 -2.11 4.49 -16.91
N ASN A 8 -0.98 5.06 -16.53
CA ASN A 8 -0.89 6.37 -15.90
C ASN A 8 0.40 7.11 -16.29
N GLY A 9 0.25 8.21 -17.01
CA GLY A 9 1.37 9.02 -17.46
C GLY A 9 2.19 8.42 -18.59
N GLU A 10 3.38 8.94 -18.79
CA GLU A 10 4.31 8.53 -19.83
C GLU A 10 5.22 7.40 -19.34
N ILE A 11 5.83 6.68 -20.29
CA ILE A 11 6.88 5.72 -19.93
C ILE A 11 8.12 6.45 -19.43
N HIS A 12 8.85 5.80 -18.53
CA HIS A 12 10.10 6.30 -17.97
C HIS A 12 11.24 5.30 -18.21
N ALA A 13 12.46 5.66 -17.80
CA ALA A 13 13.65 4.83 -18.01
C ALA A 13 13.49 3.39 -17.47
N GLY A 14 12.78 3.19 -16.37
CA GLY A 14 12.50 1.85 -15.82
C GLY A 14 11.65 1.00 -16.75
N HIS A 15 10.63 1.60 -17.39
CA HIS A 15 9.86 0.90 -18.43
C HIS A 15 10.72 0.55 -19.64
N ALA A 16 11.54 1.50 -20.12
CA ALA A 16 12.44 1.27 -21.25
C ALA A 16 13.43 0.14 -20.96
N LEU A 17 14.09 0.16 -19.80
CA LEU A 17 15.01 -0.89 -19.37
C LEU A 17 14.34 -2.27 -19.38
N ASN A 18 13.18 -2.38 -18.71
CA ASN A 18 12.44 -3.65 -18.63
C ASN A 18 12.05 -4.18 -20.00
N LYS A 19 11.51 -3.32 -20.88
CA LYS A 19 11.00 -3.73 -22.19
C LYS A 19 12.13 -4.03 -23.19
N ILE A 20 13.20 -3.24 -23.20
CA ILE A 20 14.33 -3.46 -24.12
C ILE A 20 15.09 -4.73 -23.75
N VAL A 21 15.40 -4.97 -22.48
CA VAL A 21 16.08 -6.21 -22.07
C VAL A 21 15.27 -7.44 -22.43
N LYS A 22 13.95 -7.39 -22.23
CA LYS A 22 13.05 -8.46 -22.67
C LYS A 22 13.02 -8.64 -24.18
N ASP A 23 12.98 -7.55 -24.93
CA ASP A 23 12.98 -7.57 -26.39
C ASP A 23 14.24 -8.23 -26.95
N ILE A 24 15.39 -7.98 -26.33
CA ILE A 24 16.65 -8.67 -26.69
C ILE A 24 16.49 -10.19 -26.56
N ILE A 25 15.89 -10.66 -25.46
CA ILE A 25 15.65 -12.09 -25.22
C ILE A 25 14.67 -12.65 -26.28
N ILE A 26 13.58 -11.95 -26.53
CA ILE A 26 12.57 -12.36 -27.54
C ILE A 26 13.21 -12.50 -28.93
N ARG A 27 13.98 -11.50 -29.33
CA ARG A 27 14.67 -11.51 -30.65
C ARG A 27 15.71 -12.61 -30.74
N SER A 28 16.53 -12.79 -29.70
CA SER A 28 17.53 -13.85 -29.64
C SER A 28 16.87 -15.23 -29.80
N LYS A 29 15.83 -15.49 -29.04
CA LYS A 29 15.12 -16.77 -29.11
C LYS A 29 14.40 -17.00 -30.42
N ASN A 30 13.83 -15.97 -31.04
CA ASN A 30 13.26 -16.07 -32.36
C ASN A 30 14.34 -16.40 -33.41
N LEU A 31 15.53 -15.78 -33.32
CA LEU A 31 16.66 -16.09 -34.21
C LEU A 31 17.19 -17.52 -34.03
N GLU A 32 17.09 -18.08 -32.84
CA GLU A 32 17.42 -19.49 -32.54
C GLU A 32 16.33 -20.48 -33.02
N GLY A 33 15.24 -19.99 -33.65
CA GLY A 33 14.15 -20.81 -34.15
C GLY A 33 13.02 -21.12 -33.18
N TYR A 34 13.01 -20.52 -32.00
CA TYR A 34 11.89 -20.67 -31.06
C TYR A 34 10.71 -19.80 -31.46
N TYR A 35 9.50 -20.30 -31.21
CA TYR A 35 8.29 -19.48 -31.26
C TYR A 35 8.12 -18.75 -29.94
N VAL A 36 8.23 -17.43 -29.95
CA VAL A 36 8.19 -16.58 -28.76
C VAL A 36 7.07 -15.55 -28.92
N PRO A 37 5.80 -15.92 -28.66
CA PRO A 37 4.70 -14.97 -28.69
C PRO A 37 4.82 -14.05 -27.45
N TYR A 38 4.71 -12.74 -27.67
CA TYR A 38 4.66 -11.77 -26.61
C TYR A 38 3.44 -10.88 -26.76
N THR A 39 2.51 -10.98 -25.81
CA THR A 39 1.33 -10.13 -25.72
C THR A 39 1.56 -9.12 -24.60
N PRO A 40 1.70 -7.83 -24.93
CA PRO A 40 1.79 -6.77 -23.91
C PRO A 40 0.46 -6.59 -23.20
N GLY A 41 0.50 -5.98 -22.02
CA GLY A 41 -0.70 -5.64 -21.27
C GLY A 41 -0.53 -4.38 -20.46
N TRP A 42 -1.63 -3.90 -19.88
CA TRP A 42 -1.67 -2.76 -18.98
C TRP A 42 -2.51 -3.04 -17.76
N ASP A 43 -2.00 -2.56 -16.61
CA ASP A 43 -2.79 -2.43 -15.40
C ASP A 43 -3.60 -1.13 -15.48
N THR A 44 -4.92 -1.26 -15.42
CA THR A 44 -5.86 -0.18 -15.71
C THR A 44 -6.81 0.09 -14.54
N HIS A 45 -6.44 -0.35 -13.33
CA HIS A 45 -7.19 -0.16 -12.10
C HIS A 45 -6.37 0.51 -11.00
N GLY A 46 -7.05 0.95 -9.96
CA GLY A 46 -6.49 1.33 -8.67
C GLY A 46 -6.23 2.82 -8.49
N LEU A 47 -5.66 3.14 -7.34
CA LEU A 47 -5.44 4.49 -6.83
C LEU A 47 -4.71 5.45 -7.77
N PRO A 48 -3.67 5.03 -8.53
CA PRO A 48 -2.98 5.97 -9.42
C PRO A 48 -3.90 6.61 -10.45
N ILE A 49 -4.83 5.84 -11.01
CA ILE A 49 -5.82 6.32 -11.98
C ILE A 49 -6.89 7.17 -11.29
N GLU A 50 -7.45 6.67 -10.18
CA GLU A 50 -8.48 7.38 -9.39
C GLU A 50 -7.99 8.74 -8.91
N ASN A 51 -6.75 8.82 -8.42
CA ASN A 51 -6.12 10.06 -7.97
C ASN A 51 -5.93 11.06 -9.13
N CYS A 52 -5.58 10.59 -10.33
CA CYS A 52 -5.47 11.47 -11.49
C CYS A 52 -6.83 12.02 -11.91
N VAL A 53 -7.86 11.20 -11.92
CA VAL A 53 -9.24 11.64 -12.23
C VAL A 53 -9.74 12.63 -11.16
N THR A 54 -9.47 12.37 -9.88
CA THR A 54 -9.83 13.29 -8.79
C THR A 54 -9.08 14.63 -8.91
N LYS A 55 -7.78 14.60 -9.21
CA LYS A 55 -6.98 15.82 -9.44
C LYS A 55 -7.44 16.63 -10.66
N SER A 56 -8.09 15.99 -11.62
CA SER A 56 -8.69 16.68 -12.78
C SER A 56 -10.01 17.41 -12.45
N GLY A 57 -10.44 17.41 -11.19
CA GLY A 57 -11.64 18.11 -10.71
C GLY A 57 -12.89 17.23 -10.56
N VAL A 58 -12.76 15.93 -10.68
CA VAL A 58 -13.88 15.00 -10.44
C VAL A 58 -13.89 14.56 -8.98
N ASP A 59 -14.83 15.08 -8.21
CA ASP A 59 -14.99 14.69 -6.81
C ASP A 59 -15.65 13.30 -6.70
N ARG A 60 -14.88 12.33 -6.21
CA ARG A 60 -15.35 10.95 -6.04
C ARG A 60 -16.45 10.81 -4.97
N ARG A 61 -16.59 11.77 -4.03
CA ARG A 61 -17.59 11.74 -2.97
C ARG A 61 -18.97 12.17 -3.47
N THR A 62 -18.99 13.05 -4.46
CA THR A 62 -20.24 13.61 -5.01
C THR A 62 -20.61 13.00 -6.37
N THR A 63 -19.66 12.40 -7.08
CA THR A 63 -19.91 11.76 -8.37
C THR A 63 -20.46 10.34 -8.17
N PRO A 64 -21.55 9.96 -8.84
CA PRO A 64 -22.07 8.59 -8.79
C PRO A 64 -20.99 7.56 -9.14
N PRO A 65 -20.88 6.42 -8.42
CA PRO A 65 -19.80 5.45 -8.63
C PRO A 65 -19.67 4.94 -10.08
N ALA A 66 -20.78 4.74 -10.76
CA ALA A 66 -20.77 4.30 -12.16
C ALA A 66 -20.16 5.34 -13.09
N GLU A 67 -20.45 6.63 -12.86
CA GLU A 67 -19.89 7.73 -13.64
C GLU A 67 -18.40 7.90 -13.35
N PHE A 68 -18.01 7.84 -12.07
CA PHE A 68 -16.62 7.92 -11.66
C PHE A 68 -15.79 6.79 -12.31
N ARG A 69 -16.28 5.54 -12.26
CA ARG A 69 -15.65 4.40 -12.94
C ARG A 69 -15.53 4.60 -14.44
N LYS A 70 -16.56 5.17 -15.08
CA LYS A 70 -16.50 5.49 -16.51
C LYS A 70 -15.37 6.47 -16.82
N LYS A 71 -15.23 7.53 -16.03
CA LYS A 71 -14.13 8.52 -16.17
C LYS A 71 -12.76 7.89 -15.95
N CYS A 72 -12.61 7.02 -14.95
CA CYS A 72 -11.37 6.28 -14.73
C CYS A 72 -11.02 5.38 -15.94
N ARG A 73 -12.02 4.68 -16.51
CA ARG A 73 -11.84 3.87 -17.71
C ARG A 73 -11.39 4.70 -18.92
N GLU A 74 -12.03 5.83 -19.17
CA GLU A 74 -11.70 6.73 -20.28
C GLU A 74 -10.27 7.26 -20.12
N TYR A 75 -9.90 7.69 -18.92
CA TYR A 75 -8.55 8.12 -18.60
C TYR A 75 -7.53 6.99 -18.85
N ALA A 76 -7.77 5.81 -18.31
CA ALA A 76 -6.86 4.66 -18.47
C ALA A 76 -6.63 4.31 -19.96
N LEU A 77 -7.70 4.26 -20.76
CA LEU A 77 -7.58 3.97 -22.20
C LEU A 77 -6.75 5.02 -22.94
N THR A 78 -6.91 6.31 -22.59
CA THR A 78 -6.07 7.38 -23.14
C THR A 78 -4.59 7.17 -22.81
N GLN A 79 -4.27 6.73 -21.58
CA GLN A 79 -2.89 6.47 -21.18
C GLN A 79 -2.33 5.20 -21.86
N VAL A 80 -3.15 4.17 -22.04
CA VAL A 80 -2.77 2.98 -22.82
C VAL A 80 -2.34 3.35 -24.24
N ASP A 81 -3.12 4.19 -24.93
CA ASP A 81 -2.80 4.62 -26.29
C ASP A 81 -1.52 5.44 -26.33
N ARG A 82 -1.32 6.36 -25.36
CA ARG A 82 -0.10 7.15 -25.23
C ARG A 82 1.12 6.24 -25.05
N GLN A 83 1.08 5.36 -24.05
CA GLN A 83 2.20 4.45 -23.75
C GLN A 83 2.44 3.46 -24.90
N ARG A 84 1.40 2.98 -25.56
CA ARG A 84 1.53 2.13 -26.78
C ARG A 84 2.37 2.82 -27.84
N GLY A 85 2.07 4.07 -28.16
CA GLY A 85 2.84 4.85 -29.12
C GLY A 85 4.31 4.98 -28.72
N GLN A 86 4.58 5.18 -27.46
CA GLN A 86 5.94 5.27 -26.91
C GLN A 86 6.68 3.92 -26.95
N MET A 87 6.01 2.81 -26.62
CA MET A 87 6.59 1.46 -26.74
C MET A 87 6.91 1.10 -28.19
N LEU A 88 6.01 1.41 -29.12
CA LEU A 88 6.25 1.21 -30.54
C LEU A 88 7.45 2.04 -31.02
N ARG A 89 7.62 3.26 -30.53
CA ARG A 89 8.79 4.10 -30.83
C ARG A 89 10.11 3.51 -30.31
N LEU A 90 10.10 2.78 -29.20
CA LEU A 90 11.28 2.05 -28.72
C LEU A 90 11.64 0.88 -29.64
N GLY A 91 10.76 0.48 -30.56
CA GLY A 91 10.97 -0.62 -31.49
C GLY A 91 10.90 -2.00 -30.85
N VAL A 92 10.33 -2.12 -29.65
CA VAL A 92 10.16 -3.43 -28.98
C VAL A 92 9.09 -4.28 -29.67
N LEU A 93 9.37 -5.56 -29.82
CA LEU A 93 8.45 -6.52 -30.46
C LEU A 93 7.31 -6.87 -29.49
N GLY A 94 6.12 -7.09 -30.06
CA GLY A 94 4.94 -7.53 -29.34
C GLY A 94 3.66 -7.15 -30.07
N ASP A 95 2.56 -7.84 -29.77
CA ASP A 95 1.24 -7.50 -30.32
C ASP A 95 0.60 -6.34 -29.55
N TYR A 96 1.11 -5.15 -29.77
CA TYR A 96 0.61 -3.92 -29.14
C TYR A 96 -0.77 -3.49 -29.65
N HIS A 97 -1.28 -4.11 -30.72
CA HIS A 97 -2.62 -3.84 -31.23
C HIS A 97 -3.71 -4.67 -30.55
N HIS A 98 -3.34 -5.83 -30.02
CA HIS A 98 -4.24 -6.72 -29.27
C HIS A 98 -3.70 -7.00 -27.85
N PRO A 99 -3.49 -5.96 -27.03
CA PRO A 99 -2.98 -6.14 -25.69
C PRO A 99 -4.06 -6.73 -24.78
N TYR A 100 -3.64 -7.33 -23.65
CA TYR A 100 -4.58 -7.54 -22.57
C TYR A 100 -4.68 -6.28 -21.69
N LEU A 101 -5.89 -5.95 -21.26
CA LEU A 101 -6.15 -4.86 -20.34
C LEU A 101 -6.89 -5.42 -19.13
N THR A 102 -6.45 -5.08 -17.92
CA THR A 102 -7.08 -5.60 -16.72
C THR A 102 -8.54 -5.15 -16.55
N LEU A 103 -8.93 -4.04 -17.21
CA LEU A 103 -10.31 -3.54 -17.26
C LEU A 103 -11.22 -4.29 -18.28
N ASN A 104 -10.68 -5.22 -19.06
CA ASN A 104 -11.49 -5.97 -19.99
C ASN A 104 -12.36 -6.98 -19.25
N ARG A 105 -13.62 -7.12 -19.68
CA ARG A 105 -14.59 -8.00 -19.02
C ARG A 105 -14.10 -9.43 -18.86
N ASP A 106 -13.48 -10.00 -19.91
CA ASP A 106 -13.00 -11.38 -19.86
C ASP A 106 -11.85 -11.54 -18.86
N TYR A 107 -11.00 -10.54 -18.71
CA TYR A 107 -9.96 -10.52 -17.69
C TYR A 107 -10.55 -10.51 -16.28
N GLU A 108 -11.50 -9.60 -16.01
CA GLU A 108 -12.20 -9.51 -14.73
C GLU A 108 -12.95 -10.79 -14.39
N VAL A 109 -13.65 -11.38 -15.37
CA VAL A 109 -14.37 -12.65 -15.19
C VAL A 109 -13.41 -13.78 -14.79
N ASN A 110 -12.26 -13.89 -15.45
CA ASN A 110 -11.27 -14.92 -15.13
C ASN A 110 -10.67 -14.70 -13.73
N GLN A 111 -10.41 -13.47 -13.34
CA GLN A 111 -9.94 -13.12 -12.00
C GLN A 111 -10.96 -13.53 -10.93
N VAL A 112 -12.24 -13.21 -11.15
CA VAL A 112 -13.33 -13.61 -10.23
C VAL A 112 -13.47 -15.13 -10.16
N LYS A 113 -13.31 -15.87 -11.26
CA LYS A 113 -13.33 -17.35 -11.25
C LYS A 113 -12.22 -17.93 -10.41
N VAL A 114 -10.99 -17.41 -10.50
CA VAL A 114 -9.86 -17.84 -9.67
C VAL A 114 -10.15 -17.57 -8.19
N PHE A 115 -10.63 -16.37 -7.87
CA PHE A 115 -11.01 -16.01 -6.50
C PHE A 115 -12.10 -16.93 -5.95
N ALA A 116 -13.15 -17.20 -6.72
CA ALA A 116 -14.22 -18.10 -6.33
C ALA A 116 -13.70 -19.53 -6.05
N LYS A 117 -12.81 -20.04 -6.92
CA LYS A 117 -12.20 -21.36 -6.68
C LYS A 117 -11.39 -21.38 -5.39
N MET A 118 -10.58 -20.37 -5.11
CA MET A 118 -9.83 -20.27 -3.86
C MET A 118 -10.76 -20.25 -2.63
N ALA A 119 -11.89 -19.54 -2.74
CA ALA A 119 -12.88 -19.51 -1.67
C ALA A 119 -13.53 -20.88 -1.45
N MET A 120 -13.88 -21.60 -2.52
CA MET A 120 -14.43 -22.95 -2.46
C MET A 120 -13.44 -23.97 -1.88
N ASP A 121 -12.15 -23.80 -2.16
CA ASP A 121 -11.07 -24.63 -1.62
C ASP A 121 -10.73 -24.27 -0.14
N GLY A 122 -11.44 -23.33 0.49
CA GLY A 122 -11.24 -22.92 1.88
C GLY A 122 -9.98 -22.08 2.13
N LEU A 123 -9.36 -21.54 1.08
CA LEU A 123 -8.13 -20.74 1.18
C LEU A 123 -8.39 -19.28 1.55
N ILE A 124 -9.65 -18.83 1.48
CA ILE A 124 -10.04 -17.46 1.77
C ILE A 124 -10.99 -17.45 2.97
N TYR A 125 -10.69 -16.59 3.92
CA TYR A 125 -11.52 -16.37 5.09
C TYR A 125 -11.59 -14.87 5.44
N LYS A 126 -12.65 -14.45 6.12
CA LYS A 126 -12.78 -13.10 6.65
C LYS A 126 -12.05 -13.01 8.00
N GLY A 127 -11.13 -12.06 8.12
CA GLY A 127 -10.38 -11.82 9.34
C GLY A 127 -10.14 -10.32 9.55
N LEU A 128 -9.74 -9.96 10.78
CA LEU A 128 -9.29 -8.61 11.12
C LEU A 128 -7.76 -8.60 11.09
N LYS A 129 -7.19 -7.64 10.37
CA LYS A 129 -5.75 -7.40 10.31
C LYS A 129 -5.50 -5.90 10.30
N PRO A 130 -4.60 -5.37 11.14
CA PRO A 130 -4.15 -3.99 11.03
C PRO A 130 -3.54 -3.74 9.66
N VAL A 131 -3.93 -2.64 9.03
CA VAL A 131 -3.43 -2.23 7.71
C VAL A 131 -3.00 -0.77 7.74
N ASN A 132 -2.06 -0.41 6.87
CA ASN A 132 -1.72 0.98 6.64
C ASN A 132 -2.89 1.67 5.93
N TRP A 133 -3.21 2.86 6.37
CA TRP A 133 -4.36 3.62 5.88
C TRP A 133 -3.95 5.02 5.45
N SER A 134 -4.30 5.39 4.23
CA SER A 134 -4.17 6.76 3.74
C SER A 134 -5.47 7.51 4.03
N TRP A 135 -5.43 8.43 4.98
CA TRP A 135 -6.57 9.27 5.33
C TRP A 135 -6.97 10.26 4.22
N SER A 136 -6.01 10.68 3.39
CA SER A 136 -6.26 11.58 2.26
C SER A 136 -6.90 10.87 1.07
N SER A 137 -6.54 9.61 0.82
CA SER A 137 -7.13 8.77 -0.23
C SER A 137 -8.29 7.91 0.26
N GLU A 138 -8.53 7.89 1.59
CA GLU A 138 -9.57 7.06 2.23
C GLU A 138 -9.48 5.59 1.80
N SER A 139 -8.26 5.05 1.79
CA SER A 139 -7.96 3.72 1.29
C SER A 139 -6.89 3.02 2.11
N ALA A 140 -6.98 1.69 2.20
CA ALA A 140 -5.88 0.86 2.66
C ALA A 140 -4.74 0.91 1.65
N LEU A 141 -3.51 0.81 2.14
CA LEU A 141 -2.30 0.82 1.34
C LEU A 141 -1.59 -0.54 1.43
N ALA A 142 -1.06 -1.01 0.31
CA ALA A 142 -0.08 -2.07 0.31
C ALA A 142 1.27 -1.54 0.82
N GLU A 143 2.11 -2.43 1.36
CA GLU A 143 3.43 -2.03 1.90
C GLU A 143 4.32 -1.36 0.84
N ALA A 144 4.22 -1.81 -0.41
CA ALA A 144 4.96 -1.21 -1.53
C ALA A 144 4.52 0.22 -1.92
N GLU A 145 3.37 0.67 -1.42
CA GLU A 145 2.83 2.02 -1.66
C GLU A 145 3.18 3.00 -0.55
N ILE A 146 3.91 2.55 0.49
CA ILE A 146 4.28 3.35 1.65
C ILE A 146 5.62 4.01 1.39
N GLU A 147 5.67 5.31 1.56
CA GLU A 147 6.89 6.10 1.52
C GLU A 147 7.22 6.60 2.94
N TYR A 148 8.48 6.46 3.33
CA TYR A 148 8.97 6.91 4.63
C TYR A 148 9.72 8.22 4.47
N HIS A 149 9.34 9.20 5.27
CA HIS A 149 9.97 10.52 5.32
C HIS A 149 10.25 10.90 6.76
N ASP A 150 11.34 11.63 6.99
CA ASP A 150 11.62 12.21 8.29
C ASP A 150 10.58 13.27 8.62
N VAL A 151 9.98 13.13 9.80
CA VAL A 151 8.97 14.08 10.30
C VAL A 151 9.32 14.51 11.73
N THR A 152 8.98 15.75 12.07
CA THR A 152 9.03 16.21 13.44
C THR A 152 7.70 15.93 14.11
N ALA A 153 7.71 15.10 15.16
CA ALA A 153 6.52 14.76 15.94
C ALA A 153 6.62 15.31 17.36
N THR A 154 5.49 15.77 17.90
CA THR A 154 5.39 16.13 19.31
C THR A 154 5.35 14.85 20.13
N THR A 155 6.29 14.72 21.05
CA THR A 155 6.34 13.61 22.00
C THR A 155 5.74 14.03 23.33
N ILE A 156 5.10 13.08 24.01
CA ILE A 156 4.44 13.31 25.30
C ILE A 156 4.93 12.27 26.28
N TYR A 157 5.32 12.75 27.47
CA TYR A 157 5.47 11.93 28.66
C TYR A 157 4.24 12.11 29.53
N PHE A 158 3.63 11.04 29.95
CA PHE A 158 2.50 11.07 30.85
C PHE A 158 2.59 9.94 31.87
N ARG A 159 1.84 10.08 32.96
CA ARG A 159 1.87 9.17 34.11
C ARG A 159 0.55 8.42 34.25
N PHE A 160 0.66 7.14 34.54
CA PHE A 160 -0.45 6.35 35.08
C PHE A 160 -0.26 6.13 36.55
N PRO A 161 -1.07 6.78 37.45
CA PRO A 161 -0.94 6.61 38.87
C PRO A 161 -1.33 5.20 39.30
N VAL A 162 -0.61 4.68 40.28
CA VAL A 162 -0.95 3.44 40.95
C VAL A 162 -2.08 3.75 41.94
N VAL A 163 -3.22 3.08 41.78
CA VAL A 163 -4.40 3.24 42.61
C VAL A 163 -4.35 2.28 43.80
N GLU A 164 -3.86 1.07 43.56
CA GLU A 164 -3.67 0.04 44.58
C GLU A 164 -2.25 -0.52 44.43
N GLY A 165 -1.43 -0.30 45.46
CA GLY A 165 -0.02 -0.70 45.44
C GLY A 165 0.19 -2.14 45.88
N ASN A 166 1.45 -2.56 45.83
CA ASN A 166 1.92 -3.86 46.34
C ASN A 166 3.25 -3.71 47.09
N GLU A 167 4.01 -4.78 47.23
CA GLU A 167 5.31 -4.75 47.90
C GLU A 167 6.36 -3.87 47.19
N PHE A 168 6.24 -3.69 45.85
CA PHE A 168 7.21 -2.96 45.03
C PHE A 168 6.81 -1.51 44.75
N VAL A 169 5.54 -1.23 44.58
CA VAL A 169 4.99 0.10 44.29
C VAL A 169 3.90 0.46 45.26
N LYS A 170 3.80 1.73 45.61
CA LYS A 170 2.84 2.25 46.56
C LYS A 170 1.74 3.07 45.89
N ASP A 171 0.64 3.27 46.59
CA ASP A 171 -0.41 4.18 46.15
C ASP A 171 0.18 5.57 45.91
N GLY A 172 -0.11 6.14 44.73
CA GLY A 172 0.40 7.43 44.32
C GLY A 172 1.72 7.39 43.55
N ASP A 173 2.47 6.28 43.57
CA ASP A 173 3.54 6.05 42.58
C ASP A 173 2.92 6.01 41.21
N ALA A 174 3.70 6.17 40.14
CA ALA A 174 3.15 6.18 38.78
C ALA A 174 4.07 5.46 37.79
N PHE A 175 3.48 4.84 36.81
CA PHE A 175 4.21 4.39 35.61
C PHE A 175 4.39 5.54 34.63
N LEU A 176 5.63 5.83 34.27
CA LEU A 176 5.95 6.83 33.25
C LEU A 176 5.92 6.21 31.87
N VAL A 177 5.12 6.79 30.98
CA VAL A 177 4.93 6.33 29.61
C VAL A 177 5.27 7.45 28.64
N TRP A 178 5.93 7.09 27.56
CA TRP A 178 6.28 7.98 26.45
C TRP A 178 5.54 7.55 25.18
N THR A 179 5.07 8.54 24.42
CA THR A 179 4.44 8.30 23.12
C THR A 179 4.67 9.45 22.15
N THR A 180 4.71 9.14 20.87
CA THR A 180 4.60 10.10 19.75
C THR A 180 3.16 10.30 19.29
N THR A 181 2.21 9.52 19.81
CA THR A 181 0.82 9.44 19.34
C THR A 181 -0.16 9.80 20.46
N GLY A 182 -0.06 11.04 20.96
CA GLY A 182 -0.83 11.53 22.12
C GLY A 182 -2.35 11.38 21.99
N TRP A 183 -2.89 11.34 20.76
CA TRP A 183 -4.32 11.13 20.51
C TRP A 183 -4.83 9.73 20.86
N THR A 184 -3.95 8.78 21.17
CA THR A 184 -4.34 7.43 21.61
C THR A 184 -4.64 7.35 23.09
N ILE A 185 -4.26 8.36 23.90
CA ILE A 185 -4.44 8.40 25.35
C ILE A 185 -5.91 8.21 25.75
N PRO A 186 -6.91 8.88 25.14
CA PRO A 186 -8.31 8.72 25.53
C PRO A 186 -8.87 7.30 25.40
N SER A 187 -8.26 6.49 24.53
CA SER A 187 -8.68 5.10 24.28
C SER A 187 -7.80 4.07 25.01
N ASN A 188 -6.88 4.51 25.85
CA ASN A 188 -6.00 3.61 26.58
C ASN A 188 -6.80 2.81 27.62
N GLN A 189 -6.58 1.50 27.67
CA GLN A 189 -7.25 0.58 28.59
C GLN A 189 -6.29 -0.19 29.50
N GLY A 190 -4.97 -0.04 29.32
CA GLY A 190 -4.00 -0.74 30.14
C GLY A 190 -2.56 -0.46 29.74
N LEU A 191 -1.65 -0.93 30.57
CA LEU A 191 -0.21 -0.92 30.33
C LEU A 191 0.29 -2.32 30.05
N CYS A 192 1.16 -2.45 29.07
CA CYS A 192 1.85 -3.69 28.77
C CYS A 192 3.33 -3.54 29.11
N LEU A 193 3.84 -4.40 29.98
CA LEU A 193 5.24 -4.45 30.36
C LEU A 193 5.91 -5.67 29.74
N ASN A 194 7.17 -5.54 29.36
CA ASN A 194 7.93 -6.68 28.86
C ASN A 194 8.54 -7.44 30.06
N PRO A 195 8.21 -8.72 30.26
CA PRO A 195 8.68 -9.49 31.42
C PRO A 195 10.19 -9.79 31.40
N ARG A 196 10.87 -9.53 30.30
CA ARG A 196 12.32 -9.71 30.18
C ARG A 196 13.12 -8.48 30.56
N PHE A 197 12.47 -7.35 30.78
CA PHE A 197 13.13 -6.08 31.11
C PHE A 197 13.06 -5.80 32.60
N VAL A 198 14.02 -5.03 33.07
CA VAL A 198 14.08 -4.58 34.47
C VAL A 198 13.50 -3.19 34.58
N TYR A 199 12.54 -3.03 35.44
CA TYR A 199 11.91 -1.74 35.74
C TYR A 199 12.33 -1.32 37.14
N GLY A 200 12.66 -0.03 37.31
CA GLY A 200 13.07 0.55 38.56
C GLY A 200 12.06 1.61 39.03
N LEU A 201 11.93 1.78 40.35
CA LEU A 201 11.19 2.87 40.96
C LEU A 201 12.17 4.02 41.25
N TYR A 202 11.99 5.14 40.55
CA TYR A 202 12.83 6.32 40.66
C TYR A 202 12.12 7.43 41.43
N LYS A 203 12.80 7.96 42.44
CA LYS A 203 12.30 9.10 43.22
C LYS A 203 12.73 10.40 42.56
N THR A 204 11.79 11.29 42.33
CA THR A 204 12.03 12.61 41.73
C THR A 204 11.30 13.69 42.54
N ASP A 205 11.60 14.96 42.26
CA ASP A 205 10.89 16.11 42.77
C ASP A 205 9.40 16.18 42.37
N LYS A 206 9.04 15.47 41.30
CA LYS A 206 7.67 15.39 40.76
C LYS A 206 6.90 14.14 41.15
N GLY A 207 7.49 13.30 41.96
CA GLY A 207 6.92 12.04 42.44
C GLY A 207 7.81 10.83 42.14
N ASN A 208 7.29 9.66 42.44
CA ASN A 208 7.99 8.42 42.19
C ASN A 208 7.48 7.80 40.88
N PHE A 209 8.39 7.39 40.01
CA PHE A 209 8.05 6.83 38.69
C PHE A 209 8.67 5.48 38.50
N VAL A 210 7.86 4.55 38.01
CA VAL A 210 8.32 3.27 37.49
C VAL A 210 8.70 3.47 36.02
N MET A 211 9.95 3.18 35.69
CA MET A 211 10.52 3.30 34.34
C MET A 211 11.42 2.12 34.04
N LEU A 212 11.65 1.87 32.74
CA LEU A 212 12.67 0.93 32.30
C LEU A 212 14.06 1.40 32.77
N LYS A 213 14.86 0.49 33.30
CA LYS A 213 16.19 0.81 33.88
C LYS A 213 17.21 1.28 32.84
N ASP A 214 17.08 0.81 31.59
CA ASP A 214 18.03 1.03 30.51
C ASP A 214 17.65 2.23 29.60
N LEU A 215 16.69 3.06 30.02
CA LEU A 215 16.29 4.32 29.33
C LEU A 215 16.90 5.56 30.08
#